data_cc896240429b4aeabb926c053c124325
#
_entry.id   cc896240429b4aeabb926c053c124325
#
_cell.length_a   1.000
_cell.length_b   1.000
_cell.length_c   1.000
_cell.angle_alpha   90.00
_cell.angle_beta   90.00
_cell.angle_gamma   90.00
#
_symmetry.space_group_name_H-M   'P 1'
#
loop_
_entity.id
_entity.type
_entity.pdbx_description
1 polymer ?
#
loop_
_entity_poly.entity_id
_entity_poly.type
_entity_poly.pdbx_seq_one_letter_code
_entity_poly.pdbx_strand_id
1 'polypeptide(L)'
;MKAYLDLMQDVVDNGTDKGDRTGVGTRSVFGRQIRFDLSKGFPLVTTKKIHLKSVIYELLWFLKGSTDNNWLKERGVSIWDAWATEEGDLGPIYGKQWRSWVAPNGETVDQITEVIEQIKAKPDSRRLIVSAWNPAELPDESIGPQANVEQGRMALAPCHCLFQFYVLDGKLS
;
A
#
# COMPACT_ATOMS: atom_id res chain seq x y z
N MET A 1 10.59 -15.81 10.30
CA MET A 1 10.15 -15.93 8.90
C MET A 1 9.43 -17.24 8.53
N LYS A 2 9.30 -18.19 9.50
CA LYS A 2 8.62 -19.50 9.20
C LYS A 2 7.22 -19.30 8.61
N ALA A 3 6.38 -18.43 9.21
CA ALA A 3 5.02 -18.20 8.70
C ALA A 3 4.97 -17.73 7.23
N TYR A 4 5.94 -16.95 6.77
CA TYR A 4 6.06 -16.56 5.37
C TYR A 4 6.44 -17.75 4.47
N LEU A 5 7.39 -18.57 4.91
CA LEU A 5 7.78 -19.77 4.17
C LEU A 5 6.66 -20.80 4.12
N ASP A 6 5.92 -20.98 5.21
CA ASP A 6 4.76 -21.89 5.27
C ASP A 6 3.66 -21.42 4.29
N LEU A 7 3.42 -20.11 4.18
CA LEU A 7 2.49 -19.57 3.17
C LEU A 7 3.00 -19.80 1.74
N MET A 8 4.28 -19.59 1.49
CA MET A 8 4.86 -19.89 0.16
C MET A 8 4.69 -21.37 -0.19
N GLN A 9 4.94 -22.27 0.76
CA GLN A 9 4.75 -23.70 0.56
C GLN A 9 3.29 -24.03 0.29
N ASP A 10 2.33 -23.44 1.03
CA ASP A 10 0.90 -23.63 0.77
C ASP A 10 0.51 -23.20 -0.65
N VAL A 11 1.06 -22.09 -1.15
CA VAL A 11 0.83 -21.67 -2.54
C VAL A 11 1.40 -22.67 -3.53
N VAL A 12 2.60 -23.22 -3.27
CA VAL A 12 3.22 -24.25 -4.13
C VAL A 12 2.38 -25.52 -4.14
N ASP A 13 1.91 -25.98 -2.98
CA ASP A 13 1.23 -27.28 -2.85
C ASP A 13 -0.22 -27.22 -3.31
N ASN A 14 -0.94 -26.13 -2.98
CA ASN A 14 -2.38 -26.01 -3.13
C ASN A 14 -2.82 -24.94 -4.14
N GLY A 15 -1.88 -24.21 -4.75
CA GLY A 15 -2.18 -23.14 -5.69
C GLY A 15 -2.64 -23.66 -7.05
N THR A 16 -3.43 -22.83 -7.73
CA THR A 16 -3.87 -23.03 -9.11
C THR A 16 -3.09 -22.10 -10.03
N ASP A 17 -2.63 -22.63 -11.16
CA ASP A 17 -1.96 -21.83 -12.18
C ASP A 17 -2.97 -20.97 -12.94
N LYS A 18 -2.65 -19.69 -13.09
CA LYS A 18 -3.46 -18.70 -13.79
C LYS A 18 -2.58 -17.88 -14.74
N GLY A 19 -3.13 -17.49 -15.87
CA GLY A 19 -2.54 -16.47 -16.71
C GLY A 19 -2.53 -15.10 -16.03
N ASP A 20 -1.60 -14.26 -16.45
CA ASP A 20 -1.53 -12.85 -16.06
C ASP A 20 -1.25 -11.95 -17.27
N ARG A 21 -1.29 -10.63 -17.08
CA ARG A 21 -1.05 -9.65 -18.13
C ARG A 21 0.39 -9.66 -18.68
N THR A 22 1.34 -10.27 -17.96
CA THR A 22 2.75 -10.35 -18.38
C THR A 22 3.05 -11.57 -19.25
N GLY A 23 2.12 -12.53 -19.32
CA GLY A 23 2.29 -13.80 -20.05
C GLY A 23 3.16 -14.82 -19.32
N VAL A 24 3.71 -14.49 -18.14
CA VAL A 24 4.52 -15.41 -17.32
C VAL A 24 3.61 -16.39 -16.56
N GLY A 25 2.44 -15.93 -16.15
CA GLY A 25 1.51 -16.66 -15.32
C GLY A 25 1.81 -16.54 -13.83
N THR A 26 0.86 -16.94 -13.02
CA THR A 26 0.96 -16.98 -11.56
C THR A 26 0.42 -18.28 -11.00
N ARG A 27 1.03 -18.76 -9.90
CA ARG A 27 0.45 -19.80 -9.07
C ARG A 27 -0.16 -19.16 -7.84
N SER A 28 -1.44 -19.37 -7.59
CA SER A 28 -2.16 -18.60 -6.59
C SER A 28 -3.15 -19.43 -5.79
N VAL A 29 -3.39 -19.00 -4.55
CA VAL A 29 -4.51 -19.41 -3.69
C VAL A 29 -5.34 -18.18 -3.36
N PHE A 30 -6.64 -18.34 -3.16
CA PHE A 30 -7.50 -17.25 -2.74
C PHE A 30 -7.61 -17.18 -1.22
N GLY A 31 -7.27 -16.03 -0.66
CA GLY A 31 -7.47 -15.71 0.75
C GLY A 31 -6.60 -16.53 1.70
N ARG A 32 -5.52 -15.93 2.17
CA ARG A 32 -4.67 -16.44 3.25
C ARG A 32 -4.36 -15.31 4.22
N GLN A 33 -4.07 -15.67 5.47
CA GLN A 33 -3.71 -14.72 6.51
C GLN A 33 -2.39 -15.14 7.16
N ILE A 34 -1.51 -14.16 7.39
CA ILE A 34 -0.33 -14.34 8.23
C ILE A 34 -0.48 -13.42 9.46
N ARG A 35 -0.07 -13.92 10.62
CA ARG A 35 0.01 -13.13 11.87
C ARG A 35 1.45 -13.01 12.33
N PHE A 36 1.83 -11.82 12.75
CA PHE A 36 3.12 -11.53 13.35
C PHE A 36 2.95 -10.91 14.73
N ASP A 37 3.64 -11.46 15.71
CA ASP A 37 3.72 -10.90 17.05
C ASP A 37 4.86 -9.86 17.08
N LEU A 38 4.51 -8.58 17.02
CA LEU A 38 5.48 -7.50 16.96
C LEU A 38 6.29 -7.33 18.25
N SER A 39 5.84 -7.93 19.38
CA SER A 39 6.63 -7.97 20.62
C SER A 39 7.92 -8.80 20.47
N LYS A 40 7.96 -9.69 19.47
CA LYS A 40 9.12 -10.53 19.11
C LYS A 40 10.05 -9.88 18.07
N GLY A 41 9.75 -8.67 17.68
CA GLY A 41 10.51 -7.90 16.69
C GLY A 41 9.77 -7.65 15.39
N PHE A 42 10.35 -6.80 14.56
CA PHE A 42 9.78 -6.45 13.25
C PHE A 42 9.89 -7.65 12.29
N PRO A 43 8.82 -8.02 11.57
CA PRO A 43 8.77 -9.21 10.72
C PRO A 43 9.46 -9.01 9.36
N LEU A 44 10.70 -8.54 9.37
CA LEU A 44 11.48 -8.35 8.15
C LEU A 44 11.72 -9.70 7.47
N VAL A 45 11.38 -9.80 6.18
CA VAL A 45 11.69 -10.99 5.37
C VAL A 45 13.21 -11.12 5.21
N THR A 46 13.77 -12.27 5.59
CA THR A 46 15.20 -12.57 5.53
C THR A 46 15.57 -13.64 4.50
N THR A 47 14.57 -14.16 3.77
CA THR A 47 14.77 -15.20 2.73
C THR A 47 15.32 -14.63 1.42
N LYS A 48 15.33 -13.31 1.28
CA LYS A 48 15.99 -12.56 0.21
C LYS A 48 16.54 -11.24 0.75
N LYS A 49 17.48 -10.63 0.03
CA LYS A 49 18.00 -9.31 0.38
C LYS A 49 16.92 -8.26 0.17
N ILE A 50 16.42 -7.67 1.26
CA ILE A 50 15.47 -6.56 1.25
C ILE A 50 16.25 -5.25 1.24
N HIS A 51 15.87 -4.32 0.35
CA HIS A 51 16.40 -2.95 0.35
C HIS A 51 15.60 -2.10 1.35
N LEU A 52 15.91 -2.26 2.64
CA LEU A 52 15.15 -1.65 3.75
C LEU A 52 15.05 -0.12 3.63
N LYS A 53 16.08 0.52 3.07
CA LYS A 53 16.06 1.97 2.79
C LYS A 53 14.84 2.36 1.94
N SER A 54 14.56 1.63 0.86
CA SER A 54 13.40 1.91 0.00
C SER A 54 12.09 1.75 0.76
N VAL A 55 11.95 0.68 1.57
CA VAL A 55 10.74 0.44 2.37
C VAL A 55 10.47 1.60 3.33
N ILE A 56 11.51 2.07 4.04
CA ILE A 56 11.37 3.17 5.01
C ILE A 56 11.01 4.48 4.31
N TYR A 57 11.74 4.85 3.24
CA TYR A 57 11.48 6.11 2.54
C TYR A 57 10.13 6.11 1.83
N GLU A 58 9.70 4.99 1.25
CA GLU A 58 8.38 4.87 0.66
C GLU A 58 7.28 5.10 1.69
N LEU A 59 7.36 4.45 2.87
CA LEU A 59 6.39 4.66 3.94
C LEU A 59 6.35 6.12 4.42
N LEU A 60 7.51 6.75 4.62
CA LEU A 60 7.61 8.16 5.02
C LEU A 60 7.03 9.08 3.95
N TRP A 61 7.22 8.75 2.69
CA TRP A 61 6.68 9.47 1.55
C TRP A 61 5.15 9.37 1.48
N PHE A 62 4.56 8.18 1.69
CA PHE A 62 3.12 8.00 1.82
C PHE A 62 2.55 8.81 3.00
N LEU A 63 3.17 8.73 4.18
CA LEU A 63 2.75 9.47 5.37
C LEU A 63 2.86 10.99 5.19
N LYS A 64 3.74 11.46 4.34
CA LYS A 64 3.84 12.87 3.94
C LYS A 64 2.69 13.32 3.03
N GLY A 65 1.96 12.40 2.43
CA GLY A 65 0.90 12.68 1.46
C GLY A 65 1.43 13.03 0.06
N SER A 66 2.70 12.74 -0.20
CA SER A 66 3.33 13.06 -1.49
C SER A 66 3.01 12.02 -2.56
N THR A 67 2.94 12.47 -3.81
CA THR A 67 2.85 11.66 -5.02
C THR A 67 4.03 11.92 -5.97
N ASP A 68 4.94 12.82 -5.58
CA ASP A 68 6.12 13.21 -6.33
C ASP A 68 7.27 12.21 -6.11
N ASN A 69 7.59 11.44 -7.15
CA ASN A 69 8.69 10.46 -7.16
C ASN A 69 10.08 11.11 -7.09
N ASN A 70 10.23 12.39 -7.44
CA ASN A 70 11.53 13.06 -7.37
C ASN A 70 12.04 13.11 -5.94
N TRP A 71 11.14 13.25 -4.96
CA TRP A 71 11.50 13.16 -3.54
C TRP A 71 12.15 11.81 -3.16
N LEU A 72 11.71 10.70 -3.76
CA LEU A 72 12.31 9.36 -3.60
C LEU A 72 13.64 9.25 -4.33
N LYS A 73 13.72 9.74 -5.58
CA LYS A 73 14.95 9.73 -6.41
C LYS A 73 16.10 10.47 -5.73
N GLU A 74 15.86 11.64 -5.17
CA GLU A 74 16.85 12.42 -4.38
C GLU A 74 17.44 11.62 -3.21
N ARG A 75 16.71 10.61 -2.73
CA ARG A 75 17.13 9.72 -1.64
C ARG A 75 17.68 8.39 -2.12
N GLY A 76 17.88 8.26 -3.44
CA GLY A 76 18.40 7.03 -4.06
C GLY A 76 17.41 5.86 -3.99
N VAL A 77 16.12 6.15 -4.07
CA VAL A 77 15.04 5.17 -4.13
C VAL A 77 14.37 5.27 -5.49
N SER A 78 14.40 4.19 -6.27
CA SER A 78 13.99 4.13 -7.69
C SER A 78 12.79 3.21 -7.95
N ILE A 79 12.13 2.72 -6.90
CA ILE A 79 11.09 1.68 -7.02
C ILE A 79 9.84 2.14 -7.76
N TRP A 80 9.63 3.46 -7.89
CA TRP A 80 8.51 4.07 -8.59
C TRP A 80 8.87 4.69 -9.96
N ASP A 81 10.13 4.65 -10.38
CA ASP A 81 10.61 5.34 -11.59
C ASP A 81 9.88 4.90 -12.86
N ALA A 82 9.53 3.61 -12.98
CA ALA A 82 8.84 3.08 -14.15
C ALA A 82 7.37 3.52 -14.28
N TRP A 83 6.79 4.05 -13.21
CA TRP A 83 5.38 4.43 -13.12
C TRP A 83 5.17 5.93 -13.25
N ALA A 84 6.15 6.73 -12.84
CA ALA A 84 6.06 8.17 -12.81
C ALA A 84 6.07 8.79 -14.23
N THR A 85 5.46 9.97 -14.36
CA THR A 85 5.64 10.84 -15.53
C THR A 85 7.07 11.39 -15.59
N GLU A 86 7.41 12.11 -16.64
CA GLU A 86 8.72 12.76 -16.78
C GLU A 86 8.95 13.79 -15.65
N GLU A 87 7.90 14.48 -15.21
CA GLU A 87 7.92 15.43 -14.10
C GLU A 87 8.01 14.75 -12.74
N GLY A 88 7.79 13.44 -12.67
CA GLY A 88 7.84 12.64 -11.45
C GLY A 88 6.49 12.43 -10.77
N ASP A 89 5.37 12.82 -11.39
CA ASP A 89 4.04 12.60 -10.83
C ASP A 89 3.57 11.15 -10.99
N LEU A 90 2.85 10.67 -9.98
CA LEU A 90 2.28 9.32 -9.91
C LEU A 90 0.74 9.35 -9.80
N GLY A 91 0.14 10.55 -9.89
CA GLY A 91 -1.29 10.72 -9.68
C GLY A 91 -1.71 10.49 -8.23
N PRO A 92 -3.02 10.35 -7.98
CA PRO A 92 -3.57 10.32 -6.62
C PRO A 92 -3.37 8.97 -5.90
N ILE A 93 -2.14 8.43 -5.86
CA ILE A 93 -1.80 7.18 -5.20
C ILE A 93 -1.77 7.32 -3.66
N TYR A 94 -1.46 6.26 -2.96
CA TYR A 94 -1.42 6.04 -1.51
C TYR A 94 -1.37 7.29 -0.61
N GLY A 95 -0.34 8.11 -0.75
CA GLY A 95 -0.13 9.29 0.09
C GLY A 95 -1.26 10.31 -0.04
N LYS A 96 -1.73 10.54 -1.26
CA LYS A 96 -2.86 11.42 -1.55
C LYS A 96 -4.13 10.90 -0.88
N GLN A 97 -4.43 9.61 -1.00
CA GLN A 97 -5.61 9.01 -0.41
C GLN A 97 -5.54 9.04 1.14
N TRP A 98 -4.39 8.76 1.71
CA TRP A 98 -4.23 8.69 3.17
C TRP A 98 -4.29 10.06 3.86
N ARG A 99 -3.77 11.10 3.20
CA ARG A 99 -3.56 12.41 3.81
C ARG A 99 -4.46 13.52 3.29
N SER A 100 -5.08 13.31 2.13
CA SER A 100 -5.86 14.35 1.46
C SER A 100 -6.88 13.76 0.48
N TRP A 101 -7.68 12.81 0.95
CA TRP A 101 -8.80 12.27 0.17
C TRP A 101 -9.80 13.38 -0.13
N VAL A 102 -10.13 13.59 -1.40
CA VAL A 102 -11.08 14.64 -1.80
C VAL A 102 -12.49 14.08 -1.75
N ALA A 103 -13.34 14.67 -0.92
CA ALA A 103 -14.76 14.37 -0.86
C ALA A 103 -15.55 15.07 -1.99
N PRO A 104 -16.76 14.61 -2.35
CA PRO A 104 -17.55 15.20 -3.42
C PRO A 104 -17.88 16.70 -3.23
N ASN A 105 -17.89 17.19 -2.00
CA ASN A 105 -18.08 18.61 -1.66
C ASN A 105 -16.80 19.45 -1.76
N GLY A 106 -15.67 18.85 -2.17
CA GLY A 106 -14.37 19.49 -2.29
C GLY A 106 -13.56 19.56 -1.00
N GLU A 107 -14.10 19.12 0.13
CA GLU A 107 -13.33 19.01 1.39
C GLU A 107 -12.30 17.88 1.30
N THR A 108 -11.24 18.01 2.07
CA THR A 108 -10.21 16.98 2.17
C THR A 108 -10.28 16.26 3.51
N VAL A 109 -10.12 14.92 3.45
CA VAL A 109 -10.07 14.05 4.63
C VAL A 109 -8.65 13.56 4.83
N ASP A 110 -8.07 13.84 6.01
CA ASP A 110 -6.79 13.27 6.45
C ASP A 110 -7.06 12.01 7.29
N GLN A 111 -7.15 10.87 6.62
CA GLN A 111 -7.48 9.59 7.25
C GLN A 111 -6.46 9.20 8.33
N ILE A 112 -5.18 9.54 8.16
CA ILE A 112 -4.12 9.22 9.13
C ILE A 112 -4.34 10.01 10.43
N THR A 113 -4.56 11.31 10.32
CA THR A 113 -4.83 12.14 11.51
C THR A 113 -6.11 11.69 12.20
N GLU A 114 -7.17 11.47 11.45
CA GLU A 114 -8.46 11.02 12.00
C GLU A 114 -8.37 9.67 12.71
N VAL A 115 -7.69 8.68 12.13
CA VAL A 115 -7.56 7.37 12.78
C VAL A 115 -6.74 7.44 14.06
N ILE A 116 -5.69 8.28 14.11
CA ILE A 116 -4.89 8.48 15.32
C ILE A 116 -5.75 9.09 16.43
N GLU A 117 -6.54 10.12 16.13
CA GLU A 117 -7.43 10.73 17.11
C GLU A 117 -8.56 9.77 17.56
N GLN A 118 -9.08 8.96 16.64
CA GLN A 118 -10.06 7.93 16.98
C GLN A 118 -9.47 6.84 17.90
N ILE A 119 -8.23 6.39 17.67
CA ILE A 119 -7.55 5.43 18.54
C ILE A 119 -7.43 5.99 19.98
N LYS A 120 -7.08 7.27 20.10
CA LYS A 120 -6.98 7.94 21.42
C LYS A 120 -8.32 8.10 22.12
N ALA A 121 -9.34 8.54 21.36
CA ALA A 121 -10.64 8.91 21.94
C ALA A 121 -11.60 7.73 22.10
N LYS A 122 -11.53 6.74 21.19
CA LYS A 122 -12.46 5.61 21.11
C LYS A 122 -11.73 4.33 20.66
N PRO A 123 -10.83 3.77 21.47
CA PRO A 123 -10.02 2.61 21.08
C PRO A 123 -10.84 1.37 20.69
N ASP A 124 -12.05 1.22 21.24
CA ASP A 124 -12.97 0.10 20.93
C ASP A 124 -13.71 0.28 19.58
N SER A 125 -13.43 1.34 18.82
CA SER A 125 -14.06 1.58 17.54
C SER A 125 -13.72 0.48 16.53
N ARG A 126 -14.72 0.01 15.80
CA ARG A 126 -14.56 -0.91 14.66
C ARG A 126 -14.30 -0.20 13.34
N ARG A 127 -14.09 1.13 13.38
CA ARG A 127 -13.95 2.01 12.23
C ARG A 127 -12.55 2.63 12.14
N LEU A 128 -11.56 1.98 12.75
CA LEU A 128 -10.15 2.43 12.72
C LEU A 128 -9.49 1.94 11.41
N ILE A 129 -9.96 2.47 10.29
CA ILE A 129 -9.58 2.02 8.94
C ILE A 129 -9.02 3.21 8.17
N VAL A 130 -7.96 2.94 7.39
CA VAL A 130 -7.40 3.84 6.38
C VAL A 130 -7.44 3.13 5.04
N SER A 131 -8.05 3.74 4.02
CA SER A 131 -8.21 3.17 2.68
C SER A 131 -7.36 3.94 1.66
N ALA A 132 -6.67 3.21 0.80
CA ALA A 132 -6.04 3.75 -0.39
C ALA A 132 -6.89 3.48 -1.66
N TRP A 133 -7.89 2.61 -1.56
CA TRP A 133 -8.71 2.20 -2.70
C TRP A 133 -9.83 3.21 -2.96
N ASN A 134 -9.62 4.08 -3.96
CA ASN A 134 -10.63 5.03 -4.44
C ASN A 134 -11.11 4.61 -5.83
N PRO A 135 -12.30 4.00 -5.96
CA PRO A 135 -12.78 3.49 -7.25
C PRO A 135 -12.88 4.55 -8.36
N ALA A 136 -13.04 5.81 -8.00
CA ALA A 136 -13.14 6.91 -8.98
C ALA A 136 -11.79 7.29 -9.61
N GLU A 137 -10.68 6.92 -8.96
CA GLU A 137 -9.33 7.31 -9.35
C GLU A 137 -8.43 6.11 -9.70
N LEU A 138 -8.99 4.90 -9.74
CA LEU A 138 -8.25 3.71 -10.17
C LEU A 138 -7.78 3.87 -11.63
N PRO A 139 -6.62 3.27 -11.97
CA PRO A 139 -6.11 3.31 -13.34
C PRO A 139 -7.01 2.56 -14.31
N ASP A 140 -7.04 3.01 -15.53
CA ASP A 140 -7.54 2.25 -16.67
C ASP A 140 -6.43 1.30 -17.13
N GLU A 141 -6.67 0.00 -17.01
CA GLU A 141 -5.67 -1.04 -17.33
C GLU A 141 -5.38 -1.15 -18.85
N SER A 142 -6.19 -0.50 -19.71
CA SER A 142 -5.98 -0.49 -21.16
C SER A 142 -4.94 0.52 -21.63
N ILE A 143 -4.51 1.45 -20.77
CA ILE A 143 -3.52 2.49 -21.07
C ILE A 143 -2.33 2.42 -20.09
N GLY A 144 -1.23 3.08 -20.46
CA GLY A 144 -0.02 3.10 -19.64
C GLY A 144 -0.17 3.92 -18.34
N PRO A 145 0.76 3.73 -17.37
CA PRO A 145 0.74 4.46 -16.10
C PRO A 145 0.75 5.98 -16.28
N GLN A 146 1.62 6.49 -17.14
CA GLN A 146 1.77 7.93 -17.39
C GLN A 146 0.49 8.54 -17.99
N ALA A 147 -0.14 7.84 -18.94
CA ALA A 147 -1.39 8.27 -19.54
C ALA A 147 -2.56 8.27 -18.51
N ASN A 148 -2.54 7.38 -17.53
CA ASN A 148 -3.48 7.42 -16.42
C ASN A 148 -3.27 8.69 -15.57
N VAL A 149 -2.03 9.02 -15.24
CA VAL A 149 -1.71 10.22 -14.45
C VAL A 149 -2.15 11.49 -15.17
N GLU A 150 -1.93 11.61 -16.48
CA GLU A 150 -2.39 12.73 -17.32
C GLU A 150 -3.91 12.89 -17.30
N GLN A 151 -4.65 11.82 -17.06
CA GLN A 151 -6.11 11.82 -16.89
C GLN A 151 -6.55 12.01 -15.42
N GLY A 152 -5.64 12.31 -14.51
CA GLY A 152 -5.93 12.49 -13.08
C GLY A 152 -6.19 11.19 -12.32
N ARG A 153 -5.78 10.03 -12.88
CA ARG A 153 -5.91 8.72 -12.26
C ARG A 153 -4.61 8.28 -11.61
N MET A 154 -4.68 7.24 -10.80
CA MET A 154 -3.49 6.59 -10.22
C MET A 154 -2.62 5.98 -11.31
N ALA A 155 -1.29 6.12 -11.21
CA ALA A 155 -0.36 5.41 -12.06
C ALA A 155 -0.44 3.87 -11.88
N LEU A 156 -0.79 3.44 -10.67
CA LEU A 156 -0.90 2.03 -10.29
C LEU A 156 -2.00 1.86 -9.25
N ALA A 157 -2.82 0.82 -9.40
CA ALA A 157 -3.81 0.45 -8.39
C ALA A 157 -3.12 0.02 -7.08
N PRO A 158 -3.68 0.38 -5.90
CA PRO A 158 -3.07 0.07 -4.62
C PRO A 158 -2.97 -1.44 -4.38
N CYS A 159 -1.76 -1.96 -4.15
CA CYS A 159 -1.53 -3.36 -3.76
C CYS A 159 -2.02 -3.64 -2.34
N HIS A 160 -1.77 -2.71 -1.40
CA HIS A 160 -2.37 -2.73 -0.07
C HIS A 160 -3.52 -1.73 -0.04
N CYS A 161 -4.74 -2.25 -0.27
CA CYS A 161 -5.95 -1.45 -0.46
C CYS A 161 -6.35 -0.68 0.79
N LEU A 162 -6.17 -1.29 1.96
CA LEU A 162 -6.51 -0.71 3.26
C LEU A 162 -5.66 -1.33 4.37
N PHE A 163 -5.62 -0.63 5.49
CA PHE A 163 -5.20 -1.20 6.76
C PHE A 163 -6.17 -0.80 7.86
N GLN A 164 -6.25 -1.63 8.90
CA GLN A 164 -7.15 -1.44 10.03
C GLN A 164 -6.35 -1.57 11.32
N PHE A 165 -6.69 -0.75 12.29
CA PHE A 165 -6.21 -0.90 13.65
C PHE A 165 -7.24 -1.58 14.54
N TYR A 166 -6.75 -2.31 15.51
CA TYR A 166 -7.56 -2.95 16.54
C TYR A 166 -6.86 -2.81 17.90
N VAL A 167 -7.60 -2.36 18.91
CA VAL A 167 -7.06 -2.19 20.25
C VAL A 167 -7.72 -3.19 21.18
N LEU A 168 -6.91 -3.95 21.92
CA LEU A 168 -7.35 -4.88 22.93
C LEU A 168 -6.41 -4.81 24.12
N ASP A 169 -6.96 -4.61 25.34
CA ASP A 169 -6.19 -4.53 26.59
C ASP A 169 -5.02 -3.53 26.49
N GLY A 170 -5.24 -2.38 25.88
CA GLY A 170 -4.24 -1.33 25.70
C GLY A 170 -3.15 -1.66 24.67
N LYS A 171 -3.28 -2.74 23.92
CA LYS A 171 -2.35 -3.14 22.85
C LYS A 171 -2.97 -2.84 21.49
N LEU A 172 -2.18 -2.22 20.64
CA LEU A 172 -2.52 -1.93 19.25
C LEU A 172 -2.10 -3.09 18.35
N SER A 173 -3.01 -3.50 17.47
CA SER A 173 -2.78 -4.47 16.39
C SER A 173 -3.14 -3.86 15.05
#